data_1004ecb70f23974634d7c1a66dbf8eec
#
_entry.id   1004ecb70f23974634d7c1a66dbf8eec
#
_cell.length_a   1.000
_cell.length_b   1.000
_cell.length_c   1.000
_cell.angle_alpha   90.00
_cell.angle_beta   90.00
_cell.angle_gamma   90.00
#
_symmetry.space_group_name_H-M   'P 1'
#
loop_
_entity.id
_entity.type
_entity.pdbx_description
1 polymer ?
#
loop_
_entity_poly.entity_id
_entity_poly.type
_entity_poly.pdbx_seq_one_letter_code
_entity_poly.pdbx_strand_id
1 'polypeptide(L)'
;MYSGVKAMIEREKELGGGVAPVKAAPVEEETKCGPHLKKPEDITGLPVFPPGTKSLLSKNLDRAVWDQLKDAKDECGFSFRGAILSGCQNVDSGIGVYAGCHQSYEAFAPLMDKIIEQYHGHGKNARHVSDMDYNKLQCPPFPPEDAAMIKSTRIRVGRNLADYPLGPGITREQRNAIEQKVVQACNTF
;
A
#
# COMPACT_ATOMS: atom_id res chain seq x y z
N MET A 1 18.00 13.01 -43.79
CA MET A 1 16.64 12.54 -43.43
C MET A 1 15.68 13.64 -42.95
N TYR A 2 16.13 14.85 -42.59
CA TYR A 2 15.25 15.93 -42.08
C TYR A 2 14.65 16.86 -43.17
N SER A 3 15.21 16.91 -44.35
CA SER A 3 14.70 17.80 -45.41
C SER A 3 13.41 17.33 -46.07
N GLY A 4 13.19 16.01 -46.17
CA GLY A 4 11.99 15.44 -46.77
C GLY A 4 10.72 15.65 -45.92
N VAL A 5 10.85 15.58 -44.59
CA VAL A 5 9.73 15.78 -43.68
C VAL A 5 9.27 17.24 -43.64
N LYS A 6 10.22 18.21 -43.71
CA LYS A 6 9.87 19.62 -43.80
C LYS A 6 9.10 19.96 -45.09
N ALA A 7 9.52 19.42 -46.22
CA ALA A 7 8.85 19.61 -47.50
C ALA A 7 7.43 19.03 -47.53
N MET A 8 7.20 17.91 -46.86
CA MET A 8 5.84 17.33 -46.70
C MET A 8 4.93 18.22 -45.84
N ILE A 9 5.45 18.74 -44.73
CA ILE A 9 4.68 19.60 -43.81
C ILE A 9 4.33 20.94 -44.50
N GLU A 10 5.22 21.52 -45.30
CA GLU A 10 4.95 22.73 -46.06
C GLU A 10 3.91 22.49 -47.14
N ARG A 11 3.97 21.36 -47.84
CA ARG A 11 2.99 21.00 -48.88
C ARG A 11 1.58 20.69 -48.30
N GLU A 12 1.49 20.13 -47.10
CA GLU A 12 0.20 19.96 -46.40
C GLU A 12 -0.42 21.28 -45.99
N LYS A 13 0.38 22.28 -45.61
CA LYS A 13 -0.09 23.63 -45.29
C LYS A 13 -0.62 24.35 -46.52
N GLU A 14 0.01 24.16 -47.68
CA GLU A 14 -0.41 24.75 -49.00
C GLU A 14 -1.72 24.14 -49.51
N LEU A 15 -2.03 22.88 -49.13
CA LEU A 15 -3.24 22.18 -49.57
C LEU A 15 -4.46 22.43 -48.67
N GLY A 16 -4.36 23.33 -47.70
CA GLY A 16 -5.49 23.74 -46.83
C GLY A 16 -6.04 22.62 -45.93
N GLY A 17 -5.36 21.50 -45.84
CA GLY A 17 -5.66 20.40 -44.94
C GLY A 17 -5.08 20.65 -43.55
N GLY A 18 -5.63 21.61 -42.82
CA GLY A 18 -5.28 21.84 -41.44
C GLY A 18 -5.74 20.67 -40.56
N VAL A 19 -4.95 19.60 -40.47
CA VAL A 19 -5.03 18.66 -39.34
C VAL A 19 -4.58 19.48 -38.12
N ALA A 20 -5.53 19.75 -37.23
CA ALA A 20 -5.19 20.34 -35.95
C ALA A 20 -4.01 19.55 -35.34
N PRO A 21 -3.02 20.23 -34.72
CA PRO A 21 -1.87 19.54 -34.16
C PRO A 21 -2.42 18.50 -33.22
N VAL A 22 -2.19 17.22 -33.52
CA VAL A 22 -2.45 16.13 -32.61
C VAL A 22 -1.65 16.50 -31.35
N LYS A 23 -2.35 16.91 -30.28
CA LYS A 23 -1.73 17.09 -28.98
C LYS A 23 -0.95 15.82 -28.72
N ALA A 24 0.38 15.92 -28.70
CA ALA A 24 1.21 14.79 -28.29
C ALA A 24 0.59 14.25 -27.02
N ALA A 25 0.29 12.95 -27.00
CA ALA A 25 -0.18 12.30 -25.81
C ALA A 25 0.79 12.69 -24.66
N PRO A 26 0.29 13.10 -23.49
CA PRO A 26 1.17 13.51 -22.39
C PRO A 26 2.19 12.39 -22.20
N VAL A 27 3.47 12.76 -22.20
CA VAL A 27 4.55 11.83 -21.88
C VAL A 27 4.18 11.24 -20.53
N GLU A 28 3.89 9.95 -20.52
CA GLU A 28 3.45 9.28 -19.30
C GLU A 28 4.60 9.34 -18.30
N GLU A 29 4.41 10.10 -17.25
CA GLU A 29 5.42 10.25 -16.21
C GLU A 29 5.62 8.93 -15.49
N GLU A 30 6.88 8.57 -15.29
CA GLU A 30 7.30 7.41 -14.52
C GLU A 30 8.12 7.86 -13.32
N THR A 31 7.95 7.18 -12.19
CA THR A 31 8.74 7.42 -10.99
C THR A 31 9.63 6.21 -10.70
N LYS A 32 10.95 6.39 -10.74
CA LYS A 32 11.89 5.33 -10.35
C LYS A 32 11.81 5.07 -8.84
N CYS A 33 11.57 3.82 -8.46
CA CYS A 33 11.54 3.41 -7.06
C CYS A 33 12.95 3.35 -6.47
N GLY A 34 13.08 3.77 -5.22
CA GLY A 34 14.33 3.75 -4.49
C GLY A 34 14.33 4.63 -3.24
N PRO A 35 15.42 4.59 -2.44
CA PRO A 35 15.52 5.26 -1.16
C PRO A 35 15.58 6.80 -1.23
N HIS A 36 15.61 7.38 -2.44
CA HIS A 36 15.53 8.83 -2.66
C HIS A 36 14.12 9.39 -2.46
N LEU A 37 13.06 8.56 -2.63
CA LEU A 37 11.70 8.96 -2.36
C LEU A 37 11.53 9.19 -0.85
N LYS A 38 10.99 10.32 -0.43
CA LYS A 38 10.83 10.68 1.00
C LYS A 38 9.39 10.99 1.37
N LYS A 39 8.62 11.44 0.40
CA LYS A 39 7.25 11.91 0.58
C LYS A 39 6.34 11.28 -0.49
N PRO A 40 5.02 11.17 -0.23
CA PRO A 40 4.06 10.73 -1.24
C PRO A 40 4.11 11.56 -2.52
N GLU A 41 4.42 12.87 -2.42
CA GLU A 41 4.49 13.81 -3.53
C GLU A 41 5.68 13.55 -4.47
N ASP A 42 6.71 12.84 -4.00
CA ASP A 42 7.86 12.44 -4.83
C ASP A 42 7.47 11.38 -5.87
N ILE A 43 6.31 10.72 -5.69
CA ILE A 43 5.76 9.76 -6.64
C ILE A 43 4.89 10.53 -7.63
N THR A 44 5.50 11.06 -8.69
CA THR A 44 4.83 11.91 -9.70
C THR A 44 4.15 11.11 -10.81
N GLY A 45 4.65 9.91 -11.11
CA GLY A 45 4.16 9.04 -12.15
C GLY A 45 4.10 7.57 -11.73
N LEU A 46 3.81 6.67 -12.67
CA LEU A 46 3.76 5.23 -12.40
C LEU A 46 5.08 4.75 -11.80
N PRO A 47 5.05 4.11 -10.62
CA PRO A 47 6.25 3.56 -10.01
C PRO A 47 6.91 2.47 -10.87
N VAL A 48 8.19 2.65 -11.17
CA VAL A 48 9.03 1.69 -11.89
C VAL A 48 10.01 1.08 -10.91
N PHE A 49 9.88 -0.21 -10.70
CA PHE A 49 10.70 -0.97 -9.77
C PHE A 49 11.97 -1.49 -10.44
N PRO A 50 13.09 -1.56 -9.71
CA PRO A 50 14.32 -2.18 -10.22
C PRO A 50 14.10 -3.65 -10.59
N PRO A 51 14.87 -4.18 -11.58
CA PRO A 51 14.83 -5.60 -11.92
C PRO A 51 15.08 -6.48 -10.70
N GLY A 52 14.29 -7.54 -10.56
CA GLY A 52 14.41 -8.48 -9.44
C GLY A 52 13.60 -8.12 -8.19
N THR A 53 12.88 -6.99 -8.17
CA THR A 53 11.94 -6.66 -7.10
C THR A 53 10.84 -7.72 -7.01
N LYS A 54 10.61 -8.24 -5.78
CA LYS A 54 9.67 -9.36 -5.53
C LYS A 54 8.43 -8.95 -4.74
N SER A 55 8.27 -7.66 -4.42
CA SER A 55 7.14 -7.17 -3.63
C SER A 55 5.80 -7.48 -4.31
N LEU A 56 4.76 -7.69 -3.51
CA LEU A 56 3.40 -7.84 -4.03
C LEU A 56 2.91 -6.55 -4.69
N LEU A 57 3.36 -5.39 -4.20
CA LEU A 57 3.13 -4.11 -4.84
C LEU A 57 3.64 -4.10 -6.29
N SER A 58 4.92 -4.46 -6.50
CA SER A 58 5.52 -4.43 -7.84
C SER A 58 4.85 -5.38 -8.83
N LYS A 59 4.25 -6.47 -8.33
CA LYS A 59 3.56 -7.47 -9.17
C LYS A 59 2.14 -7.07 -9.55
N ASN A 60 1.49 -6.24 -8.73
CA ASN A 60 0.06 -5.94 -8.87
C ASN A 60 -0.24 -4.49 -9.27
N LEU A 61 0.76 -3.59 -9.19
CA LEU A 61 0.61 -2.20 -9.60
C LEU A 61 0.90 -2.08 -11.09
N ASP A 62 -0.13 -2.19 -11.89
CA ASP A 62 -0.10 -1.92 -13.32
C ASP A 62 -0.59 -0.48 -13.63
N ARG A 63 -0.50 -0.09 -14.91
CA ARG A 63 -0.95 1.22 -15.38
C ARG A 63 -2.43 1.47 -15.07
N ALA A 64 -3.29 0.49 -15.25
CA ALA A 64 -4.72 0.64 -15.05
C ALA A 64 -5.06 0.91 -13.57
N VAL A 65 -4.43 0.18 -12.66
CA VAL A 65 -4.57 0.39 -11.20
C VAL A 65 -4.00 1.75 -10.80
N TRP A 66 -2.84 2.13 -11.35
CA TRP A 66 -2.24 3.44 -11.08
C TRP A 66 -3.16 4.59 -11.50
N ASP A 67 -3.65 4.59 -12.74
CA ASP A 67 -4.48 5.66 -13.28
C ASP A 67 -5.80 5.79 -12.52
N GLN A 68 -6.32 4.68 -11.99
CA GLN A 68 -7.53 4.67 -11.17
C GLN A 68 -7.27 5.24 -9.76
N LEU A 69 -6.10 5.01 -9.17
CA LEU A 69 -5.85 5.25 -7.74
C LEU A 69 -4.88 6.40 -7.44
N LYS A 70 -4.10 6.88 -8.40
CA LYS A 70 -3.02 7.87 -8.20
C LYS A 70 -3.41 9.12 -7.40
N ASP A 71 -4.67 9.55 -7.50
CA ASP A 71 -5.19 10.74 -6.81
C ASP A 71 -6.24 10.39 -5.73
N ALA A 72 -6.47 9.09 -5.50
CA ALA A 72 -7.40 8.60 -4.49
C ALA A 72 -6.89 8.86 -3.08
N LYS A 73 -7.83 9.11 -2.18
CA LYS A 73 -7.62 9.24 -0.74
C LYS A 73 -8.69 8.45 0.00
N ASP A 74 -8.35 7.94 1.16
CA ASP A 74 -9.32 7.37 2.08
C ASP A 74 -10.06 8.47 2.88
N GLU A 75 -11.01 8.08 3.70
CA GLU A 75 -11.82 9.02 4.51
C GLU A 75 -11.00 9.82 5.52
N CYS A 76 -9.84 9.29 5.95
CA CYS A 76 -8.91 9.99 6.83
C CYS A 76 -7.99 10.97 6.07
N GLY A 77 -8.14 11.09 4.75
CA GLY A 77 -7.32 11.92 3.89
C GLY A 77 -5.96 11.32 3.53
N PHE A 78 -5.70 10.06 3.89
CA PHE A 78 -4.46 9.36 3.54
C PHE A 78 -4.47 8.99 2.06
N SER A 79 -3.43 9.39 1.34
CA SER A 79 -3.36 9.22 -0.12
C SER A 79 -2.89 7.83 -0.53
N PHE A 80 -3.32 7.39 -1.73
CA PHE A 80 -2.80 6.17 -2.34
C PHE A 80 -1.27 6.20 -2.49
N ARG A 81 -0.69 7.34 -2.88
CA ARG A 81 0.77 7.51 -2.96
C ARG A 81 1.44 7.29 -1.60
N GLY A 82 0.79 7.72 -0.52
CA GLY A 82 1.23 7.44 0.86
C GLY A 82 1.19 5.95 1.18
N ALA A 83 0.15 5.24 0.72
CA ALA A 83 0.00 3.81 0.95
C ALA A 83 1.12 2.97 0.29
N ILE A 84 1.61 3.37 -0.88
CA ILE A 84 2.65 2.65 -1.63
C ILE A 84 4.07 3.19 -1.38
N LEU A 85 4.23 4.34 -0.73
CA LEU A 85 5.52 5.03 -0.56
C LEU A 85 6.60 4.11 0.01
N SER A 86 6.29 3.42 1.10
CA SER A 86 7.27 2.54 1.75
C SER A 86 7.75 1.41 0.84
N GLY A 87 6.86 0.83 0.02
CA GLY A 87 7.23 -0.19 -0.95
C GLY A 87 8.03 0.36 -2.13
N CYS A 88 7.80 1.62 -2.52
CA CYS A 88 8.62 2.30 -3.52
C CYS A 88 10.00 2.70 -2.99
N GLN A 89 10.10 3.06 -1.69
CA GLN A 89 11.37 3.38 -1.04
C GLN A 89 12.23 2.13 -0.81
N ASN A 90 11.60 1.05 -0.35
CA ASN A 90 12.25 -0.18 0.11
C ASN A 90 11.91 -1.30 -0.88
N VAL A 91 12.69 -1.38 -1.94
CA VAL A 91 12.44 -2.31 -3.06
C VAL A 91 12.62 -3.79 -2.68
N ASP A 92 13.21 -4.08 -1.52
CA ASP A 92 13.33 -5.40 -0.92
C ASP A 92 12.11 -5.80 -0.05
N SER A 93 11.11 -4.92 0.09
CA SER A 93 9.87 -5.20 0.81
C SER A 93 9.14 -6.40 0.21
N GLY A 94 8.59 -7.28 1.06
CA GLY A 94 7.77 -8.42 0.59
C GLY A 94 6.38 -8.00 0.10
N ILE A 95 5.73 -7.06 0.79
CA ILE A 95 4.37 -6.59 0.47
C ILE A 95 4.42 -5.21 -0.21
N GLY A 96 4.89 -4.19 0.48
CA GLY A 96 5.13 -2.85 -0.04
C GLY A 96 3.95 -1.88 0.04
N VAL A 97 2.84 -2.24 0.69
CA VAL A 97 1.64 -1.40 0.82
C VAL A 97 1.20 -1.32 2.28
N TYR A 98 0.73 -0.14 2.68
CA TYR A 98 0.21 0.12 4.02
C TYR A 98 -1.13 0.85 3.95
N ALA A 99 -2.05 0.50 4.85
CA ALA A 99 -3.31 1.20 5.02
C ALA A 99 -3.14 2.37 6.01
N GLY A 100 -3.74 3.52 5.72
CA GLY A 100 -3.78 4.68 6.60
C GLY A 100 -4.90 4.61 7.62
N CYS A 101 -6.03 4.00 7.25
CA CYS A 101 -7.15 3.67 8.13
C CYS A 101 -7.88 2.43 7.60
N HIS A 102 -8.95 2.01 8.26
CA HIS A 102 -9.69 0.82 7.83
C HIS A 102 -10.38 1.01 6.47
N GLN A 103 -10.83 2.23 6.11
CA GLN A 103 -11.40 2.51 4.80
C GLN A 103 -10.37 2.52 3.66
N SER A 104 -9.06 2.57 3.95
CA SER A 104 -8.04 2.41 2.91
C SER A 104 -8.20 1.09 2.14
N TYR A 105 -8.70 0.03 2.79
CA TYR A 105 -8.94 -1.26 2.14
C TYR A 105 -10.04 -1.19 1.07
N GLU A 106 -11.05 -0.36 1.29
CA GLU A 106 -12.13 -0.12 0.33
C GLU A 106 -11.71 0.92 -0.72
N ALA A 107 -11.13 2.03 -0.29
CA ALA A 107 -10.69 3.11 -1.18
C ALA A 107 -9.64 2.64 -2.19
N PHE A 108 -8.76 1.74 -1.80
CA PHE A 108 -7.67 1.19 -2.63
C PHE A 108 -7.90 -0.27 -3.01
N ALA A 109 -9.15 -0.75 -2.99
CA ALA A 109 -9.53 -2.14 -3.26
C ALA A 109 -8.94 -2.71 -4.58
N PRO A 110 -8.85 -1.97 -5.70
CA PRO A 110 -8.27 -2.49 -6.95
C PRO A 110 -6.84 -3.02 -6.81
N LEU A 111 -6.07 -2.53 -5.83
CA LEU A 111 -4.75 -3.03 -5.48
C LEU A 111 -4.78 -3.94 -4.26
N MET A 112 -5.45 -3.50 -3.17
CA MET A 112 -5.46 -4.19 -1.88
C MET A 112 -6.05 -5.60 -1.98
N ASP A 113 -7.17 -5.77 -2.69
CA ASP A 113 -7.81 -7.07 -2.83
C ASP A 113 -6.87 -8.11 -3.48
N LYS A 114 -6.14 -7.72 -4.54
CA LYS A 114 -5.16 -8.58 -5.22
C LYS A 114 -4.03 -9.00 -4.28
N ILE A 115 -3.51 -8.04 -3.51
CA ILE A 115 -2.40 -8.29 -2.57
C ILE A 115 -2.86 -9.19 -1.43
N ILE A 116 -4.04 -8.93 -0.85
CA ILE A 116 -4.61 -9.73 0.25
C ILE A 116 -4.83 -11.17 -0.21
N GLU A 117 -5.43 -11.37 -1.38
CA GLU A 117 -5.66 -12.71 -1.92
C GLU A 117 -4.34 -13.46 -2.15
N GLN A 118 -3.33 -12.82 -2.73
CA GLN A 118 -2.03 -13.44 -2.96
C GLN A 118 -1.26 -13.75 -1.68
N TYR A 119 -1.40 -12.91 -0.65
CA TYR A 119 -0.67 -13.07 0.59
C TYR A 119 -1.33 -14.06 1.55
N HIS A 120 -2.65 -14.00 1.69
CA HIS A 120 -3.41 -14.79 2.65
C HIS A 120 -4.10 -16.02 2.05
N GLY A 121 -4.22 -16.11 0.73
CA GLY A 121 -4.93 -17.19 0.04
C GLY A 121 -6.47 -17.12 0.20
N HIS A 122 -7.00 -15.93 0.54
CA HIS A 122 -8.42 -15.71 0.74
C HIS A 122 -8.93 -14.64 -0.21
N GLY A 123 -9.92 -14.97 -1.02
CA GLY A 123 -10.55 -14.02 -1.94
C GLY A 123 -11.43 -13.00 -1.22
N LYS A 124 -11.82 -11.95 -1.94
CA LYS A 124 -12.60 -10.80 -1.45
C LYS A 124 -13.86 -11.15 -0.65
N ASN A 125 -14.54 -12.25 -0.99
CA ASN A 125 -15.78 -12.68 -0.33
C ASN A 125 -15.56 -13.65 0.84
N ALA A 126 -14.31 -13.99 1.16
CA ALA A 126 -14.01 -14.85 2.29
C ALA A 126 -14.37 -14.14 3.59
N ARG A 127 -14.97 -14.90 4.53
CA ARG A 127 -15.29 -14.41 5.86
C ARG A 127 -14.35 -15.03 6.88
N HIS A 128 -13.79 -14.19 7.73
CA HIS A 128 -13.03 -14.67 8.89
C HIS A 128 -13.99 -15.33 9.88
N VAL A 129 -13.75 -16.60 10.16
CA VAL A 129 -14.46 -17.34 11.21
C VAL A 129 -13.53 -17.44 12.41
N SER A 130 -13.87 -16.73 13.48
CA SER A 130 -13.11 -16.77 14.73
C SER A 130 -13.67 -17.84 15.65
N ASP A 131 -12.79 -18.70 16.17
CA ASP A 131 -13.12 -19.64 17.24
C ASP A 131 -12.28 -19.29 18.48
N MET A 132 -12.93 -18.66 19.46
CA MET A 132 -12.31 -18.21 20.72
C MET A 132 -12.68 -19.12 21.90
N ASP A 133 -13.26 -20.28 21.63
CA ASP A 133 -13.63 -21.24 22.67
C ASP A 133 -12.39 -22.01 23.15
N TYR A 134 -11.81 -21.57 24.25
CA TYR A 134 -10.63 -22.21 24.86
C TYR A 134 -10.90 -23.64 25.36
N ASN A 135 -12.17 -24.05 25.61
CA ASN A 135 -12.50 -25.41 26.00
C ASN A 135 -12.25 -26.44 24.89
N LYS A 136 -12.14 -25.99 23.65
CA LYS A 136 -11.77 -26.84 22.50
C LYS A 136 -10.28 -27.13 22.41
N LEU A 137 -9.45 -26.43 23.18
CA LEU A 137 -8.01 -26.68 23.22
C LEU A 137 -7.73 -27.97 23.98
N GLN A 138 -7.31 -29.00 23.23
CA GLN A 138 -6.90 -30.28 23.79
C GLN A 138 -5.37 -30.35 23.82
N CYS A 139 -4.75 -29.70 24.78
CA CYS A 139 -3.33 -29.80 25.00
C CYS A 139 -3.06 -30.65 26.23
N PRO A 140 -2.46 -31.84 26.09
CA PRO A 140 -1.99 -32.58 27.24
C PRO A 140 -0.93 -31.78 28.00
N PRO A 141 -0.86 -31.84 29.33
CA PRO A 141 0.19 -31.18 30.08
C PRO A 141 1.57 -31.72 29.65
N PHE A 142 2.58 -30.87 29.68
CA PHE A 142 3.94 -31.33 29.47
C PHE A 142 4.37 -32.34 30.56
N PRO A 143 5.16 -33.37 30.21
CA PRO A 143 5.83 -34.18 31.21
C PRO A 143 6.63 -33.28 32.17
N PRO A 144 6.75 -33.65 33.46
CA PRO A 144 7.41 -32.82 34.49
C PRO A 144 8.84 -32.40 34.08
N GLU A 145 9.61 -33.29 33.42
CA GLU A 145 10.95 -33.02 32.94
C GLU A 145 10.97 -31.95 31.85
N ASP A 146 10.01 -31.95 30.92
CA ASP A 146 9.90 -30.96 29.84
C ASP A 146 9.39 -29.61 30.40
N ALA A 147 8.42 -29.66 31.31
CA ALA A 147 7.89 -28.46 31.99
C ALA A 147 8.98 -27.72 32.75
N ALA A 148 9.92 -28.44 33.39
CA ALA A 148 11.02 -27.89 34.16
C ALA A 148 12.05 -27.15 33.23
N MET A 149 12.10 -27.45 31.93
CA MET A 149 12.93 -26.77 30.96
C MET A 149 12.40 -25.43 30.53
N ILE A 150 11.11 -25.16 30.68
CA ILE A 150 10.46 -23.89 30.33
C ILE A 150 10.84 -22.84 31.37
N LYS A 151 11.70 -21.89 31.00
CA LYS A 151 12.14 -20.81 31.88
C LYS A 151 11.21 -19.60 31.85
N SER A 152 10.65 -19.28 30.69
CA SER A 152 9.69 -18.19 30.54
C SER A 152 8.89 -18.37 29.26
N THR A 153 7.69 -17.80 29.23
CA THR A 153 6.86 -17.68 28.02
C THR A 153 6.59 -16.22 27.74
N ARG A 154 6.48 -15.87 26.45
CA ARG A 154 6.16 -14.53 26.02
C ARG A 154 4.97 -14.58 25.07
N ILE A 155 3.93 -13.81 25.37
CA ILE A 155 2.78 -13.61 24.49
C ILE A 155 2.84 -12.19 23.95
N ARG A 156 2.66 -12.03 22.64
CA ARG A 156 2.58 -10.74 21.97
C ARG A 156 1.27 -10.63 21.23
N VAL A 157 0.55 -9.54 21.48
CA VAL A 157 -0.67 -9.18 20.77
C VAL A 157 -0.58 -7.74 20.32
N GLY A 158 -1.18 -7.43 19.17
CA GLY A 158 -1.31 -6.06 18.66
C GLY A 158 -2.79 -5.73 18.51
N ARG A 159 -3.17 -4.52 18.85
CA ARG A 159 -4.51 -3.97 18.64
C ARG A 159 -4.40 -2.50 18.26
N ASN A 160 -5.33 -2.04 17.44
CA ASN A 160 -5.55 -0.63 17.16
C ASN A 160 -6.81 -0.16 17.87
N LEU A 161 -6.87 1.10 18.26
CA LEU A 161 -8.10 1.71 18.76
C LEU A 161 -9.00 2.05 17.57
N ALA A 162 -10.28 1.70 17.66
CA ALA A 162 -11.24 1.84 16.55
C ALA A 162 -11.41 3.30 16.07
N ASP A 163 -11.32 4.26 17.00
CA ASP A 163 -11.54 5.68 16.72
C ASP A 163 -10.31 6.41 16.15
N TYR A 164 -9.23 5.68 15.85
CA TYR A 164 -7.98 6.27 15.38
C TYR A 164 -7.52 5.64 14.06
N PRO A 165 -6.88 6.43 13.18
CA PRO A 165 -6.22 5.91 12.00
C PRO A 165 -5.14 4.86 12.35
N LEU A 166 -4.75 4.07 11.35
CA LEU A 166 -3.63 3.14 11.47
C LEU A 166 -2.28 3.89 11.45
N GLY A 167 -1.20 3.20 11.83
CA GLY A 167 0.12 3.79 12.01
C GLY A 167 0.59 4.76 10.91
N PRO A 168 0.43 4.47 9.61
CA PRO A 168 0.84 5.38 8.55
C PRO A 168 -0.01 6.65 8.41
N GLY A 169 -1.30 6.57 8.76
CA GLY A 169 -2.24 7.69 8.63
C GLY A 169 -2.39 8.54 9.89
N ILE A 170 -1.78 8.14 11.01
CA ILE A 170 -1.98 8.77 12.31
C ILE A 170 -1.09 10.02 12.49
N THR A 171 -1.64 11.11 13.05
CA THR A 171 -0.88 12.31 13.41
C THR A 171 -0.14 12.15 14.73
N ARG A 172 0.79 13.08 15.02
CA ARG A 172 1.52 13.11 16.29
C ARG A 172 0.58 13.34 17.48
N GLU A 173 -0.39 14.25 17.31
CA GLU A 173 -1.39 14.58 18.33
C GLU A 173 -2.26 13.37 18.66
N GLN A 174 -2.68 12.63 17.64
CA GLN A 174 -3.45 11.40 17.83
C GLN A 174 -2.62 10.31 18.52
N ARG A 175 -1.32 10.17 18.22
CA ARG A 175 -0.43 9.23 18.94
C ARG A 175 -0.33 9.58 20.43
N ASN A 176 -0.16 10.85 20.75
CA ASN A 176 -0.11 11.31 22.13
C ASN A 176 -1.44 11.05 22.85
N ALA A 177 -2.58 11.25 22.18
CA ALA A 177 -3.89 10.96 22.73
C ALA A 177 -4.09 9.45 23.00
N ILE A 178 -3.62 8.59 22.09
CA ILE A 178 -3.63 7.13 22.31
C ILE A 178 -2.77 6.74 23.50
N GLU A 179 -1.55 7.31 23.60
CA GLU A 179 -0.65 7.05 24.72
C GLU A 179 -1.34 7.36 26.06
N GLN A 180 -1.95 8.55 26.17
CA GLN A 180 -2.68 8.94 27.38
C GLN A 180 -3.82 8.00 27.72
N LYS A 181 -4.62 7.56 26.73
CA LYS A 181 -5.70 6.59 26.93
C LYS A 181 -5.18 5.24 27.44
N VAL A 182 -4.08 4.76 26.85
CA VAL A 182 -3.46 3.48 27.24
C VAL A 182 -2.89 3.58 28.66
N VAL A 183 -2.16 4.66 28.98
CA VAL A 183 -1.63 4.89 30.33
C VAL A 183 -2.77 4.94 31.36
N GLN A 184 -3.84 5.70 31.05
CA GLN A 184 -5.01 5.76 31.94
C GLN A 184 -5.62 4.38 32.17
N ALA A 185 -5.82 3.58 31.11
CA ALA A 185 -6.35 2.23 31.23
C ALA A 185 -5.42 1.34 32.07
N CYS A 186 -4.10 1.39 31.85
CA CYS A 186 -3.14 0.60 32.64
C CYS A 186 -3.13 0.97 34.14
N ASN A 187 -3.43 2.23 34.47
CA ASN A 187 -3.50 2.66 35.86
C ASN A 187 -4.79 2.23 36.60
N THR A 188 -5.74 1.63 35.87
CA THR A 188 -7.00 1.10 36.47
C THR A 188 -6.91 -0.38 36.85
N PHE A 189 -5.81 -1.05 36.48
CA PHE A 189 -5.50 -2.42 36.84
C PHE A 189 -4.54 -2.48 38.04
#